data_1f89a74b440ea3d94c6615baf2b14cd9
#
_entry.id   1f89a74b440ea3d94c6615baf2b14cd9
#
_cell.length_a   1.000
_cell.length_b   1.000
_cell.length_c   1.000
_cell.angle_alpha   90.00
_cell.angle_beta   90.00
_cell.angle_gamma   90.00
#
_symmetry.space_group_name_H-M   'P 1'
#
loop_
_entity.id
_entity.type
_entity.pdbx_description
1 polymer ?
#
loop_
_entity_poly.entity_id
_entity_poly.type
_entity_poly.pdbx_seq_one_letter_code
_entity_poly.pdbx_strand_id
1 'polypeptide(L)'
;QILIDTNFDGIYESGVTSFSNFEIRFKLNGTNLNTADATYKFYTHLTSSIEFTHFNTGPIENGASFKMIATCFPTDSDNDGIVDSNDADSDNDGILDIIEYNGVLYQPLSNIDENQDGYDDIFNGTSPLDFDEDGIQDYLDLDSDNDGIYDLQEAVSGALDANSDGVIDGVNFGSNGLSDDLENSIDSGVTNYTLSNVDEDENYNYIDLDSDGDDCLDVSEAGFSDGDSDGILGDSPVTINELGLVTSGTDGYTLSIDDYLINAPLLIVEQPVETLTSCEDSTIQISVVLNTLDSAVELVDSYQWQSSVDGTDWFDITDNPVYSGSNNNTLEINNTPLSFDNFSFRVIIEREGNGCGVISNPSIILVNPLPIITVPTPLEECDNDYDGIDIFDLS
;
A
#
# COMPACT_ATOMS: atom_id res chain seq x y z
N GLN A 1 22.31 -39.93 28.26
CA GLN A 1 21.78 -39.54 26.94
C GLN A 1 20.29 -39.31 27.07
N ILE A 2 19.82 -38.27 26.46
CA ILE A 2 18.41 -37.90 26.39
C ILE A 2 17.86 -38.44 25.07
N LEU A 3 16.69 -39.00 25.10
CA LEU A 3 15.98 -39.50 23.96
C LEU A 3 14.69 -38.68 23.83
N ILE A 4 14.33 -38.27 22.61
CA ILE A 4 13.17 -37.46 22.30
C ILE A 4 12.27 -38.24 21.35
N ASP A 5 10.96 -38.22 21.61
CA ASP A 5 9.93 -38.78 20.73
C ASP A 5 9.41 -37.62 19.87
N THR A 6 9.84 -37.55 18.62
CA THR A 6 9.60 -36.43 17.73
C THR A 6 8.24 -36.50 17.01
N ASN A 7 7.67 -37.70 16.90
CA ASN A 7 6.43 -37.95 16.16
C ASN A 7 5.29 -38.51 17.02
N PHE A 8 5.52 -38.60 18.35
CA PHE A 8 4.55 -39.10 19.35
C PHE A 8 4.08 -40.55 19.14
N ASP A 9 4.94 -41.40 18.52
CA ASP A 9 4.64 -42.80 18.31
C ASP A 9 5.02 -43.70 19.50
N GLY A 10 5.65 -43.10 20.54
CA GLY A 10 6.12 -43.80 21.74
C GLY A 10 7.51 -44.36 21.58
N ILE A 11 8.16 -44.16 20.43
CA ILE A 11 9.55 -44.54 20.18
C ILE A 11 10.41 -43.29 20.39
N TYR A 12 11.49 -43.44 21.15
CA TYR A 12 12.35 -42.30 21.54
C TYR A 12 13.66 -42.36 20.78
N GLU A 13 13.92 -41.33 19.97
CA GLU A 13 15.11 -41.23 19.11
C GLU A 13 16.27 -40.60 19.82
N SER A 14 17.49 -40.95 19.39
CA SER A 14 18.76 -40.34 19.83
C SER A 14 19.34 -39.41 18.78
N GLY A 15 19.97 -38.33 19.19
CA GLY A 15 20.65 -37.41 18.27
C GLY A 15 19.74 -36.44 17.57
N VAL A 16 18.52 -36.23 18.06
CA VAL A 16 17.60 -35.22 17.57
C VAL A 16 18.21 -33.84 17.86
N THR A 17 18.28 -33.02 16.81
CA THR A 17 18.85 -31.66 16.85
C THR A 17 17.81 -30.56 16.60
N SER A 18 16.66 -30.93 16.02
CA SER A 18 15.55 -30.02 15.81
C SER A 18 14.21 -30.77 15.84
N PHE A 19 13.17 -30.10 16.29
CA PHE A 19 11.80 -30.57 16.26
C PHE A 19 10.89 -29.35 16.30
N SER A 20 9.74 -29.45 15.64
CA SER A 20 8.73 -28.41 15.63
C SER A 20 7.41 -28.99 16.11
N ASN A 21 7.06 -28.77 17.37
CA ASN A 21 5.77 -29.18 17.91
C ASN A 21 5.48 -28.44 19.21
N PHE A 22 4.21 -28.30 19.53
CA PHE A 22 3.70 -27.72 20.78
C PHE A 22 3.95 -28.61 22.02
N GLU A 23 4.43 -29.84 21.82
CA GLU A 23 4.72 -30.81 22.90
C GLU A 23 6.04 -31.51 22.64
N ILE A 24 6.85 -31.62 23.66
CA ILE A 24 8.11 -32.36 23.64
C ILE A 24 7.99 -33.53 24.63
N ARG A 25 8.16 -34.76 24.15
CA ARG A 25 8.27 -35.93 25.00
C ARG A 25 9.71 -36.41 25.07
N PHE A 26 10.18 -36.59 26.28
CA PHE A 26 11.58 -37.06 26.48
C PHE A 26 11.69 -38.05 27.61
N LYS A 27 12.75 -38.89 27.55
CA LYS A 27 13.13 -39.76 28.65
C LYS A 27 14.62 -39.80 28.81
N LEU A 28 15.09 -40.10 30.04
CA LEU A 28 16.47 -40.35 30.31
C LEU A 28 16.82 -41.78 29.93
N ASN A 29 17.91 -41.96 29.14
CA ASN A 29 18.42 -43.27 28.78
C ASN A 29 19.48 -43.72 29.81
N GLY A 30 19.10 -44.58 30.73
CA GLY A 30 20.02 -45.13 31.73
C GLY A 30 19.31 -46.04 32.74
N THR A 31 20.07 -47.01 33.27
CA THR A 31 19.54 -48.03 34.19
C THR A 31 19.71 -47.66 35.67
N ASN A 32 20.28 -46.50 36.00
CA ASN A 32 20.52 -46.07 37.38
C ASN A 32 20.22 -44.56 37.52
N LEU A 33 18.98 -44.24 37.82
CA LEU A 33 18.46 -42.86 37.84
C LEU A 33 18.57 -42.18 39.21
N ASN A 34 19.29 -42.76 40.19
CA ASN A 34 19.33 -42.22 41.55
C ASN A 34 20.08 -40.88 41.69
N THR A 35 20.79 -40.44 40.66
CA THR A 35 21.55 -39.19 40.69
C THR A 35 21.83 -38.58 39.30
N ALA A 36 20.95 -38.74 38.34
CA ALA A 36 21.19 -38.14 37.02
C ALA A 36 20.62 -36.74 36.95
N ASP A 37 21.48 -35.75 36.92
CA ASP A 37 21.13 -34.40 36.50
C ASP A 37 21.16 -34.34 34.97
N ALA A 38 20.08 -33.92 34.38
CA ALA A 38 20.00 -33.65 32.95
C ALA A 38 19.48 -32.23 32.72
N THR A 39 20.20 -31.49 31.87
CA THR A 39 19.79 -30.14 31.46
C THR A 39 19.27 -30.21 30.05
N TYR A 40 18.09 -29.72 29.86
CA TYR A 40 17.48 -29.45 28.55
C TYR A 40 17.55 -27.98 28.29
N LYS A 41 17.95 -27.62 27.08
CA LYS A 41 17.77 -26.27 26.56
C LYS A 41 16.86 -26.37 25.35
N PHE A 42 15.82 -25.62 25.34
CA PHE A 42 14.94 -25.44 24.19
C PHE A 42 14.53 -23.96 24.14
N TYR A 43 14.29 -23.52 22.95
CA TYR A 43 13.84 -22.17 22.70
C TYR A 43 12.32 -22.19 22.57
N THR A 44 11.64 -21.18 23.10
CA THR A 44 10.23 -20.94 22.88
C THR A 44 10.09 -19.55 22.29
N HIS A 45 9.30 -19.41 21.26
CA HIS A 45 8.97 -18.12 20.67
C HIS A 45 7.49 -17.81 20.97
N LEU A 46 7.18 -16.61 21.41
CA LEU A 46 5.82 -16.12 21.70
C LEU A 46 4.96 -17.08 22.55
N THR A 47 5.54 -17.70 23.56
CA THR A 47 4.83 -18.67 24.41
C THR A 47 4.50 -18.05 25.76
N SER A 48 3.22 -17.84 26.04
CA SER A 48 2.74 -17.30 27.33
C SER A 48 2.81 -18.27 28.49
N SER A 49 2.99 -19.57 28.22
CA SER A 49 3.09 -20.58 29.27
C SER A 49 3.81 -21.85 28.83
N ILE A 50 4.50 -22.50 29.75
CA ILE A 50 5.10 -23.83 29.55
C ILE A 50 4.53 -24.77 30.59
N GLU A 51 3.94 -25.87 30.15
CA GLU A 51 3.41 -26.93 31.02
C GLU A 51 4.35 -28.12 31.09
N PHE A 52 4.70 -28.55 32.29
CA PHE A 52 5.48 -29.76 32.53
C PHE A 52 4.60 -30.85 33.10
N THR A 53 4.51 -31.97 32.42
CA THR A 53 3.80 -33.13 32.90
C THR A 53 4.78 -34.28 33.14
N HIS A 54 4.85 -34.80 34.38
CA HIS A 54 5.67 -35.95 34.74
C HIS A 54 4.83 -37.22 34.82
N PHE A 55 5.09 -38.17 33.94
CA PHE A 55 4.47 -39.50 33.99
C PHE A 55 5.44 -40.51 34.62
N ASN A 56 5.05 -41.09 35.73
CA ASN A 56 5.73 -42.23 36.28
C ASN A 56 5.21 -43.55 35.69
N THR A 57 6.01 -44.19 34.86
CA THR A 57 5.65 -45.45 34.19
C THR A 57 6.20 -46.68 34.93
N GLY A 58 6.86 -46.52 36.06
CA GLY A 58 7.49 -47.58 36.84
C GLY A 58 6.66 -48.07 38.04
N PRO A 59 6.94 -49.26 38.57
CA PRO A 59 6.21 -49.83 39.70
C PRO A 59 6.59 -49.24 41.07
N ILE A 60 7.53 -48.29 41.11
CA ILE A 60 8.04 -47.65 42.34
C ILE A 60 7.76 -46.15 42.22
N GLU A 61 7.22 -45.55 43.28
CA GLU A 61 7.09 -44.07 43.38
C GLU A 61 8.44 -43.41 43.28
N ASN A 62 8.69 -42.75 42.16
CA ASN A 62 9.84 -41.91 41.90
C ASN A 62 9.42 -40.44 41.86
N GLY A 63 10.01 -39.61 42.69
CA GLY A 63 9.89 -38.17 42.62
C GLY A 63 10.88 -37.59 41.62
N ALA A 64 10.47 -36.67 40.79
CA ALA A 64 11.37 -35.82 40.03
C ALA A 64 11.28 -34.39 40.58
N SER A 65 12.42 -33.76 40.78
CA SER A 65 12.46 -32.33 41.03
C SER A 65 12.95 -31.61 39.77
N PHE A 66 12.23 -30.61 39.36
CA PHE A 66 12.57 -29.76 38.22
C PHE A 66 13.08 -28.41 38.73
N LYS A 67 14.18 -27.95 38.20
CA LYS A 67 14.58 -26.55 38.30
C LYS A 67 14.44 -25.97 36.90
N MET A 68 13.51 -25.08 36.72
CA MET A 68 13.48 -24.23 35.56
C MET A 68 14.47 -23.08 35.73
N ILE A 69 15.30 -22.88 34.75
CA ILE A 69 16.04 -21.64 34.56
C ILE A 69 15.56 -21.12 33.23
N ALA A 70 14.72 -20.10 33.28
CA ALA A 70 14.45 -19.30 32.11
C ALA A 70 15.70 -18.48 31.82
N THR A 71 16.28 -18.65 30.68
CA THR A 71 17.30 -17.75 30.16
C THR A 71 16.63 -17.07 28.99
N CYS A 72 16.33 -15.81 29.08
CA CYS A 72 16.05 -15.01 27.92
C CYS A 72 17.33 -15.01 27.08
N PHE A 73 17.27 -15.49 25.86
CA PHE A 73 18.26 -15.13 24.87
C PHE A 73 17.73 -13.82 24.29
N PRO A 74 18.51 -12.76 24.33
CA PRO A 74 18.15 -11.58 23.61
C PRO A 74 17.96 -11.95 22.15
N THR A 75 16.88 -11.48 21.52
CA THR A 75 16.69 -11.54 20.10
C THR A 75 17.76 -10.68 19.43
N ASP A 76 18.09 -11.01 18.22
CA ASP A 76 18.98 -10.31 17.30
C ASP A 76 18.23 -10.50 15.96
N SER A 77 17.34 -9.56 15.65
CA SER A 77 16.28 -9.75 14.64
C SER A 77 16.84 -9.66 13.23
N ASP A 78 17.78 -8.76 12.99
CA ASP A 78 18.46 -8.54 11.71
C ASP A 78 19.72 -9.40 11.53
N ASN A 79 20.22 -10.02 12.63
CA ASN A 79 21.42 -10.85 12.68
C ASN A 79 22.74 -10.09 12.41
N ASP A 80 22.82 -8.83 12.75
CA ASP A 80 24.04 -8.01 12.66
C ASP A 80 25.05 -8.34 13.78
N GLY A 81 24.59 -8.99 14.87
CA GLY A 81 25.36 -9.44 16.03
C GLY A 81 25.16 -8.54 17.26
N ILE A 82 24.39 -7.50 17.18
CA ILE A 82 23.87 -6.71 18.29
C ILE A 82 22.46 -7.25 18.60
N VAL A 83 22.09 -7.27 19.84
CA VAL A 83 20.78 -7.79 20.25
C VAL A 83 19.79 -6.63 20.32
N ASP A 84 18.53 -6.83 19.94
CA ASP A 84 17.49 -5.80 19.87
C ASP A 84 17.44 -4.89 21.11
N SER A 85 17.69 -5.42 22.32
CA SER A 85 17.70 -4.62 23.54
C SER A 85 18.90 -3.66 23.68
N ASN A 86 19.90 -3.74 22.82
CA ASN A 86 21.08 -2.88 22.75
C ASN A 86 21.28 -2.32 21.34
N ASP A 87 20.38 -2.65 20.45
CA ASP A 87 20.33 -2.20 19.08
C ASP A 87 19.54 -0.89 18.99
N ALA A 88 19.96 -0.01 18.15
CA ALA A 88 19.28 1.25 17.90
C ALA A 88 18.46 1.21 16.61
N ASP A 89 18.56 0.11 15.81
CA ASP A 89 17.95 -0.09 14.52
C ASP A 89 17.81 -1.63 14.32
N SER A 90 16.81 -2.22 14.98
CA SER A 90 16.70 -3.68 15.21
C SER A 90 16.37 -4.50 13.97
N ASP A 91 15.90 -3.90 12.89
CA ASP A 91 15.64 -4.54 11.60
C ASP A 91 16.54 -4.04 10.47
N ASN A 92 17.43 -3.05 10.78
CA ASN A 92 18.39 -2.48 9.87
C ASN A 92 17.77 -1.78 8.65
N ASP A 93 16.61 -1.18 8.80
CA ASP A 93 15.97 -0.36 7.76
C ASP A 93 16.49 1.09 7.73
N GLY A 94 17.27 1.45 8.76
CA GLY A 94 17.88 2.77 8.88
C GLY A 94 17.06 3.77 9.64
N ILE A 95 15.91 3.42 10.18
CA ILE A 95 15.15 4.22 11.13
C ILE A 95 15.53 3.76 12.53
N LEU A 96 15.55 4.68 13.47
CA LEU A 96 15.87 4.33 14.84
C LEU A 96 14.65 3.74 15.54
N ASP A 97 14.80 2.59 16.21
CA ASP A 97 13.76 1.95 17.02
C ASP A 97 12.99 2.93 17.91
N ILE A 98 13.68 3.94 18.46
CA ILE A 98 13.05 4.93 19.32
C ILE A 98 12.08 5.84 18.59
N ILE A 99 12.31 6.07 17.29
CA ILE A 99 11.42 6.88 16.45
C ILE A 99 10.19 6.04 16.13
N GLU A 100 10.38 4.83 15.68
CA GLU A 100 9.31 3.90 15.32
C GLU A 100 8.45 3.50 16.51
N TYR A 101 9.08 3.33 17.67
CA TYR A 101 8.35 3.00 18.90
C TYR A 101 7.31 4.05 19.30
N ASN A 102 7.58 5.34 19.06
CA ASN A 102 6.78 6.45 19.58
C ASN A 102 6.27 7.44 18.51
N GLY A 103 6.72 7.30 17.26
CA GLY A 103 6.41 8.28 16.20
C GLY A 103 6.96 9.68 16.46
N VAL A 104 7.96 9.86 17.34
CA VAL A 104 8.48 11.17 17.75
C VAL A 104 9.99 11.23 17.83
N LEU A 105 10.50 12.44 17.71
CA LEU A 105 11.90 12.86 17.74
C LEU A 105 12.79 12.09 18.72
N TYR A 106 13.97 11.72 18.22
CA TYR A 106 15.10 11.12 18.93
C TYR A 106 15.20 11.52 20.40
N GLN A 107 15.14 10.51 21.28
CA GLN A 107 15.64 10.57 22.66
C GLN A 107 16.67 9.46 22.85
N PRO A 108 17.88 9.74 23.37
CA PRO A 108 18.85 8.69 23.59
C PRO A 108 18.32 7.68 24.61
N LEU A 109 18.54 6.39 24.32
CA LEU A 109 18.20 5.30 25.23
C LEU A 109 18.80 5.55 26.61
N SER A 110 18.02 5.29 27.66
CA SER A 110 18.49 5.41 29.04
C SER A 110 19.43 4.27 29.43
N ASN A 111 19.43 3.17 28.70
CA ASN A 111 20.07 1.90 29.02
C ASN A 111 19.68 1.37 30.40
N ILE A 112 18.45 1.59 30.78
CA ILE A 112 17.85 1.17 32.04
C ILE A 112 16.60 0.34 31.70
N ASP A 113 16.50 -0.85 32.25
CA ASP A 113 15.35 -1.73 32.27
C ASP A 113 15.11 -2.19 33.72
N GLU A 114 14.49 -1.30 34.54
CA GLU A 114 14.20 -1.61 35.96
C GLU A 114 13.05 -2.63 36.08
N ASN A 115 12.12 -2.63 35.14
CA ASN A 115 10.95 -3.50 35.16
C ASN A 115 11.24 -4.91 34.58
N GLN A 116 12.36 -5.08 33.87
CA GLN A 116 12.83 -6.32 33.24
C GLN A 116 11.85 -6.87 32.19
N ASP A 117 11.23 -5.98 31.42
CA ASP A 117 10.36 -6.36 30.29
C ASP A 117 11.12 -6.55 28.97
N GLY A 118 12.39 -6.15 28.91
CA GLY A 118 13.26 -6.25 27.75
C GLY A 118 13.36 -4.97 26.93
N TYR A 119 12.62 -3.94 27.31
CA TYR A 119 12.67 -2.63 26.69
C TYR A 119 13.36 -1.61 27.62
N ASP A 120 13.91 -0.57 27.06
CA ASP A 120 14.44 0.56 27.82
C ASP A 120 13.32 1.26 28.59
N ASP A 121 13.61 1.66 29.86
CA ASP A 121 12.60 2.33 30.71
C ASP A 121 12.11 3.68 30.15
N ILE A 122 12.73 4.23 29.09
CA ILE A 122 12.24 5.39 28.36
C ILE A 122 10.87 5.10 27.72
N PHE A 123 10.60 3.84 27.39
CA PHE A 123 9.36 3.35 26.80
C PHE A 123 8.28 2.98 27.84
N ASN A 124 8.55 3.18 29.13
CA ASN A 124 7.71 2.73 30.23
C ASN A 124 6.25 3.17 30.07
N GLY A 125 5.38 2.19 29.86
CA GLY A 125 3.91 2.32 29.88
C GLY A 125 3.26 2.61 28.53
N THR A 126 4.01 2.56 27.45
CA THR A 126 3.50 2.53 26.08
C THR A 126 3.76 1.15 25.48
N SER A 127 2.91 0.67 24.58
CA SER A 127 3.28 -0.44 23.68
C SER A 127 4.04 0.16 22.50
N PRO A 128 4.98 -0.57 21.88
CA PRO A 128 5.53 -0.20 20.58
C PRO A 128 4.39 0.12 19.61
N LEU A 129 4.64 1.03 18.67
CA LEU A 129 3.73 1.30 17.59
C LEU A 129 3.66 0.06 16.66
N ASP A 130 2.53 -0.15 16.06
CA ASP A 130 2.18 -1.17 15.08
C ASP A 130 1.12 -0.43 14.23
N PHE A 131 1.60 0.33 13.22
CA PHE A 131 0.81 1.35 12.55
C PHE A 131 -0.30 0.72 11.71
N ASP A 132 0.02 -0.35 10.99
CA ASP A 132 -0.91 -1.07 10.13
C ASP A 132 -1.73 -2.15 10.85
N GLU A 133 -1.43 -2.38 12.15
CA GLU A 133 -2.11 -3.37 13.01
C GLU A 133 -1.97 -4.82 12.51
N ASP A 134 -0.91 -5.17 11.80
CA ASP A 134 -0.65 -6.51 11.26
C ASP A 134 -0.09 -7.49 12.30
N GLY A 135 0.47 -6.96 13.40
CA GLY A 135 0.98 -7.67 14.56
C GLY A 135 2.50 -7.75 14.63
N ILE A 136 3.22 -7.17 13.68
CA ILE A 136 4.64 -6.83 13.78
C ILE A 136 4.70 -5.36 14.22
N GLN A 137 5.61 -5.00 15.07
CA GLN A 137 5.78 -3.62 15.52
C GLN A 137 6.71 -2.89 14.55
N ASP A 138 6.47 -1.60 14.32
CA ASP A 138 7.20 -0.80 13.32
C ASP A 138 8.72 -0.98 13.40
N TYR A 139 9.33 -1.02 14.59
CA TYR A 139 10.79 -1.20 14.79
C TYR A 139 11.34 -2.61 14.40
N LEU A 140 10.49 -3.49 13.89
CA LEU A 140 10.82 -4.84 13.39
C LEU A 140 10.16 -5.09 12.05
N ASP A 141 9.52 -4.07 11.48
CA ASP A 141 8.75 -4.11 10.26
C ASP A 141 9.46 -3.34 9.16
N LEU A 142 9.67 -3.94 8.02
CA LEU A 142 10.34 -3.30 6.90
C LEU A 142 9.37 -2.54 5.95
N ASP A 143 8.06 -2.52 6.30
CA ASP A 143 6.98 -1.85 5.56
C ASP A 143 5.85 -1.55 6.55
N SER A 144 6.08 -0.56 7.41
CA SER A 144 5.26 -0.24 8.60
C SER A 144 3.81 0.15 8.29
N ASP A 145 3.50 0.56 7.05
CA ASP A 145 2.13 0.90 6.62
C ASP A 145 1.54 -0.05 5.57
N ASN A 146 2.32 -1.09 5.20
CA ASN A 146 1.92 -2.15 4.27
C ASN A 146 1.55 -1.67 2.86
N ASP A 147 2.08 -0.55 2.40
CA ASP A 147 1.80 0.00 1.07
C ASP A 147 2.62 -0.66 -0.06
N GLY A 148 3.65 -1.46 0.32
CA GLY A 148 4.52 -2.19 -0.58
C GLY A 148 5.78 -1.43 -0.99
N ILE A 149 6.07 -0.30 -0.37
CA ILE A 149 7.34 0.41 -0.40
C ILE A 149 8.07 0.08 0.90
N TYR A 150 9.38 -0.06 0.85
CA TYR A 150 10.15 -0.30 2.08
C TYR A 150 10.34 0.99 2.88
N ASP A 151 10.26 0.93 4.19
CA ASP A 151 10.52 2.02 5.11
C ASP A 151 11.87 2.70 4.85
N LEU A 152 12.91 1.91 4.59
CA LEU A 152 14.23 2.41 4.18
C LEU A 152 14.16 3.32 2.94
N GLN A 153 13.34 2.98 1.97
CA GLN A 153 13.21 3.77 0.74
C GLN A 153 12.47 5.09 1.01
N GLU A 154 11.46 5.06 1.84
CA GLU A 154 10.63 6.21 2.16
C GLU A 154 11.30 7.16 3.14
N ALA A 155 11.95 6.62 4.16
CA ALA A 155 12.50 7.41 5.26
C ALA A 155 13.88 7.98 4.96
N VAL A 156 14.77 7.22 4.31
CA VAL A 156 16.22 7.51 4.27
C VAL A 156 16.74 7.77 2.85
N SER A 157 15.90 7.68 1.82
CA SER A 157 16.33 7.69 0.42
C SER A 157 17.32 6.57 0.05
N GLY A 158 16.82 5.51 -0.47
CA GLY A 158 17.33 4.23 -0.99
C GLY A 158 18.75 4.04 -1.52
N ALA A 159 19.70 4.88 -1.17
CA ALA A 159 21.08 4.77 -1.66
C ALA A 159 21.91 3.67 -0.95
N LEU A 160 21.37 3.05 0.09
CA LEU A 160 22.07 2.09 0.95
C LEU A 160 21.54 0.66 0.80
N ASP A 161 20.56 0.44 -0.05
CA ASP A 161 19.97 -0.85 -0.37
C ASP A 161 20.17 -1.16 -1.86
N ALA A 162 21.29 -1.79 -2.22
CA ALA A 162 21.62 -2.09 -3.60
C ALA A 162 20.99 -3.40 -4.09
N ASN A 163 20.51 -4.23 -3.17
CA ASN A 163 19.88 -5.52 -3.49
C ASN A 163 18.34 -5.44 -3.44
N SER A 164 17.79 -4.32 -2.96
CA SER A 164 16.35 -4.03 -2.85
C SER A 164 15.64 -5.07 -1.99
N ASP A 165 16.10 -5.25 -0.74
CA ASP A 165 15.47 -6.11 0.26
C ASP A 165 14.93 -5.34 1.49
N GLY A 166 14.99 -4.01 1.46
CA GLY A 166 14.50 -3.13 2.52
C GLY A 166 15.49 -2.96 3.68
N VAL A 167 16.64 -3.62 3.62
CA VAL A 167 17.65 -3.60 4.68
C VAL A 167 18.91 -2.90 4.18
N ILE A 168 19.57 -2.15 5.05
CA ILE A 168 20.80 -1.46 4.72
C ILE A 168 21.90 -2.47 4.37
N ASP A 169 22.44 -2.32 3.16
CA ASP A 169 23.61 -3.08 2.71
C ASP A 169 24.87 -2.65 3.47
N GLY A 170 25.52 -3.57 4.13
CA GLY A 170 26.80 -3.27 4.76
C GLY A 170 27.23 -4.25 5.84
N VAL A 171 28.27 -3.89 6.55
CA VAL A 171 28.82 -4.67 7.67
C VAL A 171 29.31 -3.77 8.81
N ASN A 172 29.04 -2.50 8.75
CA ASN A 172 29.54 -1.49 9.68
C ASN A 172 28.39 -0.94 10.54
N PHE A 173 27.84 -1.80 11.38
CA PHE A 173 26.78 -1.44 12.32
C PHE A 173 27.32 -1.04 13.71
N GLY A 174 28.64 -0.95 13.83
CA GLY A 174 29.30 -0.47 15.03
C GLY A 174 29.05 -1.34 16.27
N SER A 175 28.82 -0.70 17.39
CA SER A 175 28.47 -1.36 18.67
C SER A 175 27.06 -1.01 19.16
N ASN A 176 26.34 -0.18 18.41
CA ASN A 176 25.00 0.31 18.73
C ASN A 176 23.92 -0.18 17.74
N GLY A 177 24.28 -0.97 16.73
CA GLY A 177 23.38 -1.54 15.73
C GLY A 177 23.06 -0.64 14.55
N LEU A 178 23.05 0.67 14.73
CA LEU A 178 22.82 1.60 13.62
C LEU A 178 24.03 1.63 12.66
N SER A 179 23.77 1.67 11.37
CA SER A 179 24.82 1.77 10.36
C SER A 179 25.69 3.03 10.54
N ASP A 180 27.01 2.85 10.62
CA ASP A 180 27.99 3.95 10.72
C ASP A 180 27.86 4.97 9.57
N ASP A 181 27.34 4.58 8.41
CA ASP A 181 27.10 5.45 7.26
C ASP A 181 25.91 6.40 7.46
N LEU A 182 25.01 6.06 8.37
CA LEU A 182 23.86 6.87 8.76
C LEU A 182 24.11 7.73 9.99
N GLU A 183 25.28 7.63 10.60
CA GLU A 183 25.63 8.38 11.79
C GLU A 183 26.50 9.61 11.51
N ASN A 184 26.41 10.63 12.37
CA ASN A 184 27.29 11.78 12.35
C ASN A 184 28.76 11.42 12.66
N SER A 185 28.96 10.37 13.41
CA SER A 185 30.26 9.74 13.70
C SER A 185 30.03 8.34 14.23
N ILE A 186 30.97 7.44 13.99
CA ILE A 186 30.95 6.03 14.42
C ILE A 186 30.43 5.88 15.86
N ASP A 187 29.46 5.01 16.05
CA ASP A 187 28.82 4.70 17.33
C ASP A 187 28.24 5.92 18.07
N SER A 188 27.79 6.95 17.35
CA SER A 188 27.25 8.16 17.98
C SER A 188 25.78 8.04 18.35
N GLY A 189 25.04 7.16 17.74
CA GLY A 189 23.58 7.06 17.85
C GLY A 189 22.85 8.33 17.36
N VAL A 190 23.54 9.18 16.62
CA VAL A 190 22.99 10.46 16.10
C VAL A 190 23.02 10.43 14.58
N THR A 191 21.87 10.37 13.99
CA THR A 191 21.69 10.30 12.54
C THR A 191 22.24 11.52 11.81
N ASN A 192 22.77 11.31 10.62
CA ASN A 192 23.27 12.36 9.73
C ASN A 192 22.23 12.76 8.65
N TYR A 193 21.04 12.22 8.72
CA TYR A 193 19.90 12.48 7.85
C TYR A 193 18.68 12.93 8.68
N THR A 194 17.65 13.34 7.99
CA THR A 194 16.31 13.62 8.56
C THR A 194 15.31 12.72 7.85
N LEU A 195 14.39 12.12 8.59
CA LEU A 195 13.31 11.34 8.01
C LEU A 195 12.49 12.18 7.03
N SER A 196 12.09 11.56 5.93
CA SER A 196 11.22 12.18 4.95
C SER A 196 9.81 12.41 5.52
N ASN A 197 9.22 13.56 5.18
CA ASN A 197 7.84 13.93 5.39
C ASN A 197 7.56 14.99 4.32
N VAL A 198 7.01 14.55 3.19
CA VAL A 198 6.97 15.37 1.95
C VAL A 198 5.86 16.40 2.01
N ASP A 199 4.73 16.07 2.60
CA ASP A 199 3.58 16.97 2.72
C ASP A 199 3.61 17.84 3.99
N GLU A 200 4.60 17.60 4.87
CA GLU A 200 4.80 18.32 6.14
C GLU A 200 3.62 18.15 7.14
N ASP A 201 2.94 17.00 7.12
CA ASP A 201 1.87 16.68 8.05
C ASP A 201 2.38 16.11 9.41
N GLU A 202 1.59 15.29 10.14
CA GLU A 202 1.99 14.73 11.44
C GLU A 202 2.77 13.41 11.30
N ASN A 203 2.69 12.72 10.14
CA ASN A 203 3.32 11.44 9.86
C ASN A 203 4.62 11.63 9.06
N TYR A 204 5.54 10.69 9.20
CA TYR A 204 6.65 10.54 8.28
C TYR A 204 6.21 9.62 7.14
N ASN A 205 6.85 9.69 5.98
CA ASN A 205 6.44 8.92 4.81
C ASN A 205 6.29 7.42 5.09
N TYR A 206 7.16 6.80 5.87
CA TYR A 206 7.15 5.36 6.17
C TYR A 206 5.92 4.87 6.99
N ILE A 207 5.11 5.78 7.48
CA ILE A 207 3.82 5.53 8.17
C ILE A 207 2.75 6.46 7.62
N ASP A 208 2.77 6.74 6.33
CA ASP A 208 1.84 7.64 5.67
C ASP A 208 1.43 7.07 4.31
N LEU A 209 0.19 6.69 4.16
CA LEU A 209 -0.36 6.10 2.94
C LEU A 209 -0.57 7.12 1.79
N ASP A 210 -0.27 8.42 2.01
CA ASP A 210 -0.40 9.52 1.03
C ASP A 210 0.70 10.56 1.30
N SER A 211 1.96 10.14 1.16
CA SER A 211 3.17 10.86 1.56
C SER A 211 3.30 12.28 1.02
N ASP A 212 2.70 12.59 -0.14
CA ASP A 212 2.75 13.92 -0.74
C ASP A 212 1.48 14.74 -0.58
N GLY A 213 0.43 14.14 0.01
CA GLY A 213 -0.81 14.81 0.40
C GLY A 213 -1.67 15.23 -0.78
N ASP A 214 -1.69 14.46 -1.88
CA ASP A 214 -2.40 14.83 -3.10
C ASP A 214 -3.74 14.11 -3.32
N ASP A 215 -4.17 13.28 -2.36
CA ASP A 215 -5.34 12.41 -2.37
C ASP A 215 -5.18 11.15 -3.28
N CYS A 216 -3.97 10.83 -3.75
CA CYS A 216 -3.64 9.55 -4.36
C CYS A 216 -2.76 8.74 -3.41
N LEU A 217 -3.05 7.47 -3.22
CA LEU A 217 -2.35 6.64 -2.24
C LEU A 217 -1.02 6.12 -2.80
N ASP A 218 0.02 6.08 -1.97
CA ASP A 218 1.40 5.76 -2.32
C ASP A 218 1.53 4.43 -3.04
N VAL A 219 0.83 3.39 -2.60
CA VAL A 219 0.76 2.09 -3.28
C VAL A 219 0.42 2.21 -4.76
N SER A 220 -0.52 3.09 -5.13
CA SER A 220 -0.92 3.33 -6.52
C SER A 220 0.11 4.15 -7.27
N GLU A 221 0.73 5.13 -6.62
CA GLU A 221 1.74 6.01 -7.20
C GLU A 221 3.09 5.32 -7.35
N ALA A 222 3.41 4.39 -6.47
CA ALA A 222 4.54 3.47 -6.64
C ALA A 222 4.34 2.51 -7.83
N GLY A 223 3.11 2.44 -8.37
CA GLY A 223 2.77 1.58 -9.51
C GLY A 223 2.36 0.18 -9.10
N PHE A 224 1.97 -0.02 -7.84
CA PHE A 224 1.54 -1.29 -7.28
C PHE A 224 0.02 -1.44 -7.30
N SER A 225 -0.45 -2.66 -7.07
CA SER A 225 -1.88 -2.98 -7.13
C SER A 225 -2.52 -2.85 -5.75
N ASP A 226 -3.55 -2.03 -5.69
CA ASP A 226 -4.48 -1.90 -4.58
C ASP A 226 -5.90 -2.03 -5.15
N GLY A 227 -6.52 -3.20 -5.01
CA GLY A 227 -7.80 -3.47 -5.69
C GLY A 227 -9.03 -3.00 -4.92
N ASP A 228 -8.92 -2.79 -3.62
CA ASP A 228 -10.00 -2.29 -2.76
C ASP A 228 -9.79 -0.83 -2.30
N SER A 229 -8.68 -0.22 -2.70
CA SER A 229 -8.35 1.20 -2.49
C SER A 229 -8.30 1.59 -1.01
N ASP A 230 -7.64 0.76 -0.22
CA ASP A 230 -7.41 1.01 1.20
C ASP A 230 -5.99 1.52 1.53
N GLY A 231 -5.11 1.60 0.52
CA GLY A 231 -3.73 2.07 0.63
C GLY A 231 -2.74 0.95 0.91
N ILE A 232 -3.22 -0.27 1.13
CA ILE A 232 -2.39 -1.43 1.43
C ILE A 232 -2.12 -2.21 0.13
N LEU A 233 -0.94 -2.80 0.00
CA LEU A 233 -0.55 -3.60 -1.15
C LEU A 233 -1.48 -4.80 -1.37
N GLY A 234 -2.23 -4.82 -2.47
CA GLY A 234 -3.13 -5.90 -2.86
C GLY A 234 -4.56 -5.70 -2.37
N ASP A 235 -5.26 -6.77 -2.06
CA ASP A 235 -6.65 -6.76 -1.56
C ASP A 235 -6.67 -7.20 -0.10
N SER A 236 -7.25 -6.43 0.80
CA SER A 236 -7.42 -6.78 2.21
C SER A 236 -8.44 -7.94 2.41
N PRO A 237 -8.22 -8.88 3.38
CA PRO A 237 -7.11 -8.93 4.32
C PRO A 237 -5.83 -9.51 3.71
N VAL A 238 -4.72 -8.86 3.94
CA VAL A 238 -3.41 -9.30 3.45
C VAL A 238 -2.80 -10.40 4.33
N THR A 239 -1.74 -11.03 3.83
CA THR A 239 -0.90 -11.95 4.60
C THR A 239 0.54 -11.44 4.55
N ILE A 240 1.20 -11.43 5.69
CA ILE A 240 2.56 -10.93 5.86
C ILE A 240 3.56 -12.05 6.17
N ASN A 241 4.84 -11.75 6.12
CA ASN A 241 5.92 -12.61 6.59
C ASN A 241 6.40 -12.21 8.01
N GLU A 242 7.54 -12.72 8.46
CA GLU A 242 8.12 -12.43 9.79
C GLU A 242 8.80 -11.04 9.85
N LEU A 243 8.89 -10.31 8.74
CA LEU A 243 9.46 -8.97 8.60
C LEU A 243 8.39 -7.92 8.25
N GLY A 244 7.12 -8.21 8.48
CA GLY A 244 5.99 -7.33 8.16
C GLY A 244 5.57 -7.30 6.69
N LEU A 245 6.43 -7.69 5.77
CA LEU A 245 6.17 -7.54 4.33
C LEU A 245 4.94 -8.31 3.84
N VAL A 246 4.09 -7.64 3.08
CA VAL A 246 2.90 -8.23 2.45
C VAL A 246 3.30 -9.31 1.44
N THR A 247 2.77 -10.52 1.62
CA THR A 247 3.05 -11.69 0.77
C THR A 247 1.88 -12.11 -0.10
N SER A 248 0.71 -11.54 0.10
CA SER A 248 -0.49 -11.75 -0.74
C SER A 248 -0.54 -10.83 -1.95
N GLY A 249 0.17 -9.71 -1.94
CA GLY A 249 0.40 -8.85 -3.10
C GLY A 249 1.24 -9.53 -4.17
N THR A 250 1.15 -9.05 -5.40
CA THR A 250 1.84 -9.67 -6.55
C THR A 250 2.96 -8.82 -7.14
N ASP A 251 3.08 -7.57 -6.75
CA ASP A 251 3.90 -6.54 -7.43
C ASP A 251 4.57 -5.50 -6.52
N GLY A 252 4.50 -5.61 -5.21
CA GLY A 252 5.18 -4.72 -4.26
C GLY A 252 6.70 -4.90 -4.17
N TYR A 253 7.37 -3.97 -3.50
CA TYR A 253 8.78 -4.00 -3.10
C TYR A 253 9.81 -3.96 -4.23
N THR A 254 9.42 -3.87 -5.46
CA THR A 254 10.37 -3.88 -6.58
C THR A 254 9.97 -2.89 -7.66
N LEU A 255 10.93 -2.04 -8.06
CA LEU A 255 10.73 -1.09 -9.15
C LEU A 255 9.62 -0.05 -8.87
N SER A 256 9.46 0.37 -7.62
CA SER A 256 8.56 1.48 -7.28
C SER A 256 8.87 2.72 -8.12
N ILE A 257 7.82 3.44 -8.46
CA ILE A 257 7.92 4.75 -9.11
C ILE A 257 7.90 5.80 -8.00
N ASP A 258 8.73 6.85 -8.11
CA ASP A 258 8.83 7.89 -7.06
C ASP A 258 7.72 8.95 -7.18
N ASP A 259 6.58 8.62 -7.81
CA ASP A 259 5.45 9.56 -7.99
C ASP A 259 4.80 9.92 -6.64
N TYR A 260 4.80 9.00 -5.67
CA TYR A 260 4.35 9.23 -4.29
C TYR A 260 5.10 10.36 -3.53
N LEU A 261 6.15 10.91 -4.11
CA LEU A 261 6.89 12.07 -3.58
C LEU A 261 6.58 13.37 -4.32
N ILE A 262 5.63 13.36 -5.28
CA ILE A 262 5.36 14.49 -6.19
C ILE A 262 3.92 14.96 -6.00
N ASN A 263 3.69 15.94 -5.17
CA ASN A 263 2.35 16.50 -4.96
C ASN A 263 1.71 16.99 -6.28
N ALA A 264 0.86 16.16 -6.85
CA ALA A 264 0.21 16.35 -8.15
C ALA A 264 -1.32 16.15 -8.10
N PRO A 265 -2.04 16.81 -7.18
CA PRO A 265 -3.46 16.55 -6.95
C PRO A 265 -4.29 16.72 -8.22
N LEU A 266 -5.04 15.68 -8.58
CA LEU A 266 -5.83 15.62 -9.80
C LEU A 266 -7.33 15.64 -9.51
N LEU A 267 -7.99 16.79 -9.79
CA LEU A 267 -9.41 16.98 -9.54
C LEU A 267 -10.12 17.58 -10.75
N ILE A 268 -11.26 17.02 -11.14
CA ILE A 268 -12.15 17.63 -12.13
C ILE A 268 -13.03 18.67 -11.43
N VAL A 269 -12.69 19.95 -11.60
CA VAL A 269 -13.45 21.07 -11.00
C VAL A 269 -14.71 21.43 -11.79
N GLU A 270 -14.72 21.16 -13.11
CA GLU A 270 -15.94 21.27 -13.93
C GLU A 270 -16.16 19.96 -14.70
N GLN A 271 -17.17 19.21 -14.31
CA GLN A 271 -17.58 17.98 -14.97
C GLN A 271 -18.25 18.27 -16.33
N PRO A 272 -18.24 17.33 -17.29
CA PRO A 272 -19.02 17.44 -18.50
C PRO A 272 -20.48 17.71 -18.17
N VAL A 273 -21.16 18.50 -19.03
CA VAL A 273 -22.62 18.74 -18.90
C VAL A 273 -23.34 17.40 -18.97
N GLU A 274 -24.16 17.09 -17.96
CA GLU A 274 -24.83 15.79 -17.83
C GLU A 274 -25.65 15.41 -19.09
N THR A 275 -26.32 16.37 -19.71
CA THR A 275 -27.10 16.13 -20.93
C THR A 275 -26.90 17.27 -21.92
N LEU A 276 -26.43 16.93 -23.13
CA LEU A 276 -26.30 17.84 -24.26
C LEU A 276 -27.39 17.55 -25.30
N THR A 277 -28.12 18.57 -25.68
CA THR A 277 -29.10 18.46 -26.77
C THR A 277 -28.54 19.08 -28.05
N SER A 278 -28.60 18.36 -29.14
CA SER A 278 -28.08 18.76 -30.44
C SER A 278 -29.08 18.49 -31.56
N CYS A 279 -28.88 19.10 -32.71
CA CYS A 279 -29.53 18.68 -33.94
C CYS A 279 -28.63 17.71 -34.74
N GLU A 280 -29.25 16.82 -35.47
CA GLU A 280 -28.54 16.01 -36.48
C GLU A 280 -27.68 16.91 -37.39
N ASP A 281 -26.50 16.41 -37.78
CA ASP A 281 -25.49 17.09 -38.61
C ASP A 281 -24.86 18.36 -37.97
N SER A 282 -25.12 18.68 -36.71
CA SER A 282 -24.44 19.77 -36.01
C SER A 282 -23.13 19.32 -35.35
N THR A 283 -22.28 20.27 -35.02
CA THR A 283 -21.06 20.03 -34.23
C THR A 283 -21.34 20.36 -32.78
N ILE A 284 -20.92 19.48 -31.86
CA ILE A 284 -21.02 19.65 -30.42
C ILE A 284 -19.64 19.49 -29.75
N GLN A 285 -19.51 20.08 -28.59
CA GLN A 285 -18.31 19.97 -27.77
C GLN A 285 -18.67 19.52 -26.35
N ILE A 286 -17.87 18.61 -25.82
CA ILE A 286 -17.94 18.12 -24.44
C ILE A 286 -16.60 18.45 -23.82
N SER A 287 -16.57 19.07 -22.65
CA SER A 287 -15.32 19.51 -22.01
C SER A 287 -15.31 19.26 -20.52
N VAL A 288 -14.12 19.16 -19.98
CA VAL A 288 -13.80 19.15 -18.54
C VAL A 288 -12.84 20.28 -18.21
N VAL A 289 -12.84 20.69 -16.94
CA VAL A 289 -11.83 21.62 -16.42
C VAL A 289 -11.22 20.97 -15.18
N LEU A 290 -9.88 20.91 -15.15
CA LEU A 290 -9.12 20.41 -14.02
C LEU A 290 -8.75 21.54 -13.07
N ASN A 291 -8.37 21.14 -11.83
CA ASN A 291 -7.71 22.04 -10.90
C ASN A 291 -6.39 22.58 -11.50
N THR A 292 -6.03 23.80 -11.11
CA THR A 292 -4.74 24.38 -11.47
C THR A 292 -3.75 24.13 -10.34
N LEU A 293 -2.57 23.66 -10.70
CA LEU A 293 -1.47 23.49 -9.74
C LEU A 293 -0.79 24.84 -9.50
N ASP A 294 -0.54 25.14 -8.25
CA ASP A 294 0.32 26.29 -7.85
C ASP A 294 1.77 25.81 -7.65
N SER A 295 2.22 24.94 -8.53
CA SER A 295 3.54 24.31 -8.47
C SER A 295 4.50 24.97 -9.47
N ALA A 296 5.80 24.99 -9.12
CA ALA A 296 6.84 25.43 -10.02
C ALA A 296 7.19 24.40 -11.12
N VAL A 297 6.59 23.22 -11.03
CA VAL A 297 6.75 22.09 -11.98
C VAL A 297 5.54 22.10 -12.90
N GLU A 298 5.79 22.09 -14.21
CA GLU A 298 4.74 21.97 -15.23
C GLU A 298 4.49 20.46 -15.45
N LEU A 299 3.46 19.93 -14.76
CA LEU A 299 3.04 18.55 -14.92
C LEU A 299 2.16 18.39 -16.16
N VAL A 300 2.24 17.22 -16.80
CA VAL A 300 1.55 16.95 -18.05
C VAL A 300 0.29 16.13 -17.78
N ASP A 301 -0.87 16.69 -18.17
CA ASP A 301 -2.13 15.97 -18.13
C ASP A 301 -2.35 15.17 -19.42
N SER A 302 -2.79 13.95 -19.33
CA SER A 302 -3.25 13.13 -20.45
C SER A 302 -4.75 12.90 -20.40
N TYR A 303 -5.39 12.76 -21.56
CA TYR A 303 -6.84 12.58 -21.69
C TYR A 303 -7.13 11.44 -22.65
N GLN A 304 -8.10 10.61 -22.31
CA GLN A 304 -8.66 9.60 -23.20
C GLN A 304 -10.18 9.62 -23.13
N TRP A 305 -10.82 10.18 -24.15
CA TRP A 305 -12.27 10.14 -24.24
C TRP A 305 -12.78 8.76 -24.62
N GLN A 306 -13.92 8.39 -24.04
CA GLN A 306 -14.61 7.13 -24.27
C GLN A 306 -16.07 7.37 -24.62
N SER A 307 -16.65 6.47 -25.42
CA SER A 307 -18.08 6.45 -25.75
C SER A 307 -18.71 5.14 -25.33
N SER A 308 -19.99 5.22 -24.98
CA SER A 308 -20.81 4.06 -24.64
C SER A 308 -22.22 4.20 -25.24
N VAL A 309 -22.78 3.10 -25.70
CA VAL A 309 -24.15 3.01 -26.23
C VAL A 309 -25.17 2.78 -25.11
N ASP A 310 -24.74 2.12 -24.04
CA ASP A 310 -25.62 1.64 -22.97
C ASP A 310 -25.23 2.17 -21.58
N GLY A 311 -24.13 2.93 -21.47
CA GLY A 311 -23.58 3.47 -20.22
C GLY A 311 -22.79 2.46 -19.39
N THR A 312 -22.58 1.23 -19.89
CA THR A 312 -21.86 0.17 -19.19
C THR A 312 -20.57 -0.25 -19.90
N ASP A 313 -20.65 -0.50 -21.20
CA ASP A 313 -19.51 -0.86 -22.03
C ASP A 313 -18.89 0.39 -22.65
N TRP A 314 -17.63 0.69 -22.32
CA TRP A 314 -16.93 1.89 -22.76
C TRP A 314 -15.83 1.57 -23.76
N PHE A 315 -15.73 2.38 -24.80
CA PHE A 315 -14.76 2.22 -25.89
C PHE A 315 -13.98 3.51 -26.12
N ASP A 316 -12.67 3.40 -26.23
CA ASP A 316 -11.80 4.54 -26.51
C ASP A 316 -12.12 5.19 -27.84
N ILE A 317 -12.18 6.52 -27.82
CA ILE A 317 -12.37 7.34 -29.00
C ILE A 317 -11.00 7.68 -29.58
N THR A 318 -10.89 7.58 -30.90
CA THR A 318 -9.73 8.08 -31.66
C THR A 318 -10.20 9.14 -32.65
N ASP A 319 -9.35 10.14 -32.91
CA ASP A 319 -9.64 11.20 -33.84
C ASP A 319 -9.90 10.65 -35.24
N ASN A 320 -10.97 11.11 -35.86
CA ASN A 320 -11.43 10.72 -37.17
C ASN A 320 -12.34 11.84 -37.73
N PRO A 321 -12.98 11.71 -38.92
CA PRO A 321 -13.86 12.77 -39.41
C PRO A 321 -15.06 13.14 -38.55
N VAL A 322 -15.47 12.26 -37.62
CA VAL A 322 -16.56 12.50 -36.67
C VAL A 322 -16.04 13.06 -35.35
N TYR A 323 -14.91 12.56 -34.86
CA TYR A 323 -14.32 12.94 -33.58
C TYR A 323 -13.02 13.71 -33.77
N SER A 324 -12.83 14.78 -32.99
CA SER A 324 -11.55 15.48 -32.82
C SER A 324 -11.34 15.88 -31.37
N GLY A 325 -10.08 15.88 -30.94
CA GLY A 325 -9.72 16.19 -29.55
C GLY A 325 -9.89 15.03 -28.58
N SER A 326 -9.84 13.77 -29.07
CA SER A 326 -9.98 12.56 -28.24
C SER A 326 -8.96 12.46 -27.10
N ASN A 327 -7.82 13.16 -27.21
CA ASN A 327 -6.75 13.23 -26.21
C ASN A 327 -6.58 14.66 -25.65
N ASN A 328 -7.63 15.46 -25.61
CA ASN A 328 -7.63 16.80 -25.06
C ASN A 328 -8.75 16.96 -24.03
N ASN A 329 -8.72 18.04 -23.26
CA ASN A 329 -9.76 18.38 -22.31
C ASN A 329 -11.13 18.66 -22.93
N THR A 330 -11.22 18.72 -24.26
CA THR A 330 -12.45 18.97 -25.02
C THR A 330 -12.52 18.00 -26.20
N LEU A 331 -13.58 17.20 -26.20
CA LEU A 331 -13.97 16.37 -27.33
C LEU A 331 -14.95 17.16 -28.24
N GLU A 332 -14.65 17.19 -29.51
CA GLU A 332 -15.57 17.74 -30.54
C GLU A 332 -16.15 16.59 -31.36
N ILE A 333 -17.48 16.59 -31.54
CA ILE A 333 -18.19 15.61 -32.37
C ILE A 333 -18.76 16.37 -33.55
N ASN A 334 -18.24 16.11 -34.75
CA ASN A 334 -18.57 16.78 -35.99
C ASN A 334 -19.68 16.03 -36.72
N ASN A 335 -20.61 16.78 -37.30
CA ASN A 335 -21.74 16.22 -38.04
C ASN A 335 -22.45 15.13 -37.26
N THR A 336 -22.87 15.46 -36.03
CA THR A 336 -23.43 14.49 -35.06
C THR A 336 -24.55 13.66 -35.71
N PRO A 337 -24.35 12.34 -35.90
CA PRO A 337 -25.35 11.51 -36.55
C PRO A 337 -26.53 11.22 -35.63
N LEU A 338 -27.72 11.07 -36.17
CA LEU A 338 -28.93 10.73 -35.40
C LEU A 338 -28.73 9.39 -34.59
N SER A 339 -27.84 8.49 -35.07
CA SER A 339 -27.55 7.25 -34.39
C SER A 339 -26.80 7.43 -33.04
N PHE A 340 -26.34 8.65 -32.74
CA PHE A 340 -25.72 8.97 -31.44
C PHE A 340 -26.74 9.41 -30.39
N ASP A 341 -28.01 9.44 -30.72
CA ASP A 341 -29.05 9.73 -29.74
C ASP A 341 -29.00 8.74 -28.57
N ASN A 342 -28.90 9.27 -27.35
CA ASN A 342 -28.67 8.57 -26.08
C ASN A 342 -27.30 7.93 -25.91
N PHE A 343 -26.29 8.24 -26.72
CA PHE A 343 -24.90 7.83 -26.42
C PHE A 343 -24.37 8.62 -25.23
N SER A 344 -23.54 7.93 -24.43
CA SER A 344 -22.83 8.50 -23.30
C SER A 344 -21.35 8.69 -23.63
N PHE A 345 -20.74 9.77 -23.12
CA PHE A 345 -19.34 10.11 -23.30
C PHE A 345 -18.72 10.44 -21.95
N ARG A 346 -17.50 9.95 -21.69
CA ARG A 346 -16.70 10.28 -20.52
C ARG A 346 -15.23 10.43 -20.91
N VAL A 347 -14.43 10.98 -20.01
CA VAL A 347 -12.98 11.07 -20.20
C VAL A 347 -12.25 10.46 -19.02
N ILE A 348 -11.23 9.67 -19.31
CA ILE A 348 -10.19 9.23 -18.36
C ILE A 348 -9.09 10.29 -18.44
N ILE A 349 -8.60 10.72 -17.29
CA ILE A 349 -7.56 11.74 -17.18
C ILE A 349 -6.49 11.19 -16.24
N GLU A 350 -5.24 11.33 -16.64
CA GLU A 350 -4.06 11.01 -15.85
C GLU A 350 -3.19 12.25 -15.79
N ARG A 351 -2.44 12.41 -14.70
CA ARG A 351 -1.48 13.49 -14.50
C ARG A 351 -0.12 12.89 -14.18
N GLU A 352 0.94 13.44 -14.75
CA GLU A 352 2.31 13.06 -14.40
C GLU A 352 2.54 13.35 -12.91
N GLY A 353 3.05 12.36 -12.17
CA GLY A 353 3.22 12.43 -10.72
C GLY A 353 1.97 12.11 -9.91
N ASN A 354 0.90 11.57 -10.52
CA ASN A 354 -0.29 11.08 -9.82
C ASN A 354 -0.71 9.73 -10.43
N GLY A 355 -0.51 8.66 -9.70
CA GLY A 355 -0.74 7.28 -10.15
C GLY A 355 -2.22 6.89 -10.26
N CYS A 356 -3.14 7.66 -9.63
CA CYS A 356 -4.54 7.25 -9.49
C CYS A 356 -5.40 7.54 -10.72
N GLY A 357 -5.16 8.67 -11.40
CA GLY A 357 -6.02 9.13 -12.47
C GLY A 357 -7.45 9.42 -12.02
N VAL A 358 -8.25 10.07 -12.85
CA VAL A 358 -9.66 10.33 -12.58
C VAL A 358 -10.54 10.06 -13.78
N ILE A 359 -11.80 9.69 -13.55
CA ILE A 359 -12.78 9.48 -14.60
C ILE A 359 -13.91 10.48 -14.43
N SER A 360 -14.27 11.20 -15.50
CA SER A 360 -15.38 12.16 -15.46
C SER A 360 -16.74 11.48 -15.33
N ASN A 361 -17.72 12.23 -14.83
CA ASN A 361 -19.11 11.86 -14.98
C ASN A 361 -19.47 11.75 -16.48
N PRO A 362 -20.38 10.84 -16.87
CA PRO A 362 -20.79 10.71 -18.24
C PRO A 362 -21.69 11.90 -18.69
N SER A 363 -21.51 12.31 -19.94
CA SER A 363 -22.39 13.24 -20.65
C SER A 363 -23.26 12.48 -21.67
N ILE A 364 -24.56 12.63 -21.61
CA ILE A 364 -25.50 11.98 -22.53
C ILE A 364 -25.87 12.96 -23.64
N ILE A 365 -25.83 12.51 -24.90
CA ILE A 365 -26.22 13.31 -26.04
C ILE A 365 -27.65 12.96 -26.48
N LEU A 366 -28.51 13.99 -26.62
CA LEU A 366 -29.82 13.86 -27.21
C LEU A 366 -29.80 14.52 -28.61
N VAL A 367 -30.01 13.73 -29.65
CA VAL A 367 -29.94 14.19 -31.04
C VAL A 367 -31.35 14.32 -31.63
N ASN A 368 -31.76 15.55 -31.96
CA ASN A 368 -32.98 15.81 -32.63
C ASN A 368 -32.82 15.67 -34.15
N PRO A 369 -33.69 14.95 -34.84
CA PRO A 369 -33.64 14.84 -36.30
C PRO A 369 -33.86 16.18 -36.97
N LEU A 370 -33.28 16.35 -38.15
CA LEU A 370 -33.56 17.52 -38.98
C LEU A 370 -35.02 17.55 -39.37
N PRO A 371 -35.64 18.76 -39.45
CA PRO A 371 -37.02 18.88 -39.87
C PRO A 371 -37.18 18.45 -41.31
N ILE A 372 -38.14 17.57 -41.58
CA ILE A 372 -38.51 17.19 -42.94
C ILE A 372 -39.29 18.32 -43.55
N ILE A 373 -38.69 19.00 -44.53
CA ILE A 373 -39.40 20.00 -45.34
C ILE A 373 -40.21 19.25 -46.40
N THR A 374 -41.49 19.18 -46.23
CA THR A 374 -42.38 18.74 -47.30
C THR A 374 -42.46 19.82 -48.37
N VAL A 375 -42.27 19.45 -49.63
CA VAL A 375 -42.49 20.42 -50.74
C VAL A 375 -43.93 20.96 -50.66
N PRO A 376 -44.08 22.27 -50.47
CA PRO A 376 -45.42 22.82 -50.39
C PRO A 376 -46.23 22.50 -51.66
N THR A 377 -47.46 22.05 -51.50
CA THR A 377 -48.36 21.94 -52.65
C THR A 377 -48.53 23.31 -53.24
N PRO A 378 -48.34 23.46 -54.55
CA PRO A 378 -48.64 24.75 -55.16
C PRO A 378 -50.05 25.22 -54.78
N LEU A 379 -50.14 26.46 -54.36
CA LEU A 379 -51.42 27.09 -54.14
C LEU A 379 -51.96 27.42 -55.56
N GLU A 380 -53.02 26.73 -55.96
CA GLU A 380 -53.70 26.98 -57.22
C GLU A 380 -55.12 27.51 -56.90
N GLU A 381 -55.37 28.70 -57.26
CA GLU A 381 -56.72 29.34 -57.21
C GLU A 381 -57.05 29.79 -58.58
N CYS A 382 -58.32 29.69 -58.92
CA CYS A 382 -58.83 30.20 -60.20
C CYS A 382 -59.33 31.61 -60.03
N ASP A 383 -58.79 32.54 -60.80
CA ASP A 383 -59.31 33.91 -60.92
C ASP A 383 -60.75 33.85 -61.51
N ASN A 384 -61.71 33.92 -60.62
CA ASN A 384 -63.13 33.71 -60.97
C ASN A 384 -63.82 34.96 -61.53
N ASP A 385 -63.26 36.15 -61.42
CA ASP A 385 -63.82 37.43 -61.91
C ASP A 385 -63.00 38.06 -63.03
N TYR A 386 -61.89 37.39 -63.43
CA TYR A 386 -61.00 37.77 -64.54
C TYR A 386 -60.30 39.13 -64.36
N ASP A 387 -60.08 39.57 -63.08
CA ASP A 387 -59.41 40.83 -62.81
C ASP A 387 -57.91 40.71 -62.70
N GLY A 388 -57.37 39.49 -62.72
CA GLY A 388 -55.95 39.18 -62.62
C GLY A 388 -55.39 39.18 -61.17
N ILE A 389 -56.29 39.21 -60.14
CA ILE A 389 -55.94 39.21 -58.73
C ILE A 389 -56.73 38.13 -58.00
N ASP A 390 -56.07 37.25 -57.28
CA ASP A 390 -56.70 36.26 -56.42
C ASP A 390 -56.17 36.30 -55.00
N ILE A 391 -56.98 35.90 -54.03
CA ILE A 391 -56.61 35.95 -52.61
C ILE A 391 -56.50 34.55 -52.10
N PHE A 392 -55.23 34.16 -51.72
CA PHE A 392 -54.94 32.87 -51.09
C PHE A 392 -55.15 32.99 -49.56
N ASP A 393 -55.92 32.08 -48.98
CA ASP A 393 -56.02 31.91 -47.54
C ASP A 393 -54.85 31.07 -47.07
N LEU A 394 -53.95 31.64 -46.27
CA LEU A 394 -52.71 31.00 -45.69
C LEU A 394 -52.92 30.54 -44.24
N SER A 395 -54.17 30.47 -43.75
CA SER A 395 -54.48 30.06 -42.37
C SER A 395 -54.31 28.53 -42.10
#